data_5b94abfc365945b971c79337e00191b4
#
_entry.id   5b94abfc365945b971c79337e00191b4
#
_cell.length_a   1.000
_cell.length_b   1.000
_cell.length_c   1.000
_cell.angle_alpha   90.00
_cell.angle_beta   90.00
_cell.angle_gamma   90.00
#
_symmetry.space_group_name_H-M   'P 1'
#
loop_
_entity.id
_entity.type
_entity.pdbx_description
1 polymer ?
#
loop_
_entity_poly.entity_id
_entity_poly.type
_entity_poly.pdbx_seq_one_letter_code
_entity_poly.pdbx_strand_id
1 'polypeptide(L)'
;SITVPSDHIIAATGELQNSSDVLNAVQRKRLEEARKSDIPLMVVTQTEAEAAEIEKKTTTKTWRFKATNVRDFAFASSRKFIWDAQNVSVGGKSVLCMSFYPKEGNPLWERYSTKLVAHTIKTYSKYTVDYPYPVAISVHSKWIGMEYPMICFNGGRPEEDGTYSEGEKYGMWGVIIHEVGHNFFPMIINSDERQWTWMDEGLNTFVQYLTEQEWERGYPSRRGPAHMIADYMRGDQKFISPIMTNSESIFQFGNNAYGKPATGLNILRETIMGRELFDYAFKTYCERWKLKHPSPADFFRSMEDASAVDLDWFWRG
;
A
#
# COMPACT_ATOMS: atom_id res chain seq x y z
N SER A 1 -12.74 -19.95 1.24
CA SER A 1 -14.16 -19.69 1.56
C SER A 1 -14.28 -19.19 2.99
N ILE A 2 -15.14 -18.18 3.21
CA ILE A 2 -15.32 -17.52 4.50
C ILE A 2 -16.83 -17.47 4.78
N THR A 3 -17.28 -18.11 5.85
CA THR A 3 -18.69 -18.13 6.26
C THR A 3 -18.90 -17.18 7.44
N VAL A 4 -19.81 -16.23 7.27
CA VAL A 4 -20.07 -15.15 8.23
C VAL A 4 -21.56 -14.87 8.34
N PRO A 5 -22.02 -14.09 9.34
CA PRO A 5 -23.41 -13.61 9.36
C PRO A 5 -23.80 -12.96 8.03
N SER A 6 -25.04 -13.17 7.59
CA SER A 6 -25.49 -12.81 6.24
C SER A 6 -25.53 -11.29 5.98
N ASP A 7 -25.46 -10.48 7.03
CA ASP A 7 -25.36 -9.02 7.00
C ASP A 7 -23.91 -8.49 6.99
N HIS A 8 -22.89 -9.38 7.09
CA HIS A 8 -21.51 -8.98 6.99
C HIS A 8 -21.07 -8.82 5.53
N ILE A 9 -20.26 -7.82 5.29
CA ILE A 9 -19.50 -7.59 4.07
C ILE A 9 -18.05 -8.03 4.30
N ILE A 10 -17.43 -8.67 3.29
CA ILE A 10 -16.06 -9.19 3.35
C ILE A 10 -15.18 -8.45 2.37
N ALA A 11 -14.03 -7.98 2.86
CA ALA A 11 -12.86 -7.64 2.06
C ALA A 11 -11.83 -8.78 2.19
N ALA A 12 -11.21 -9.22 1.11
CA ALA A 12 -10.22 -10.30 1.18
C ALA A 12 -9.20 -10.25 0.04
N THR A 13 -8.05 -10.87 0.26
CA THR A 13 -7.08 -11.18 -0.79
C THR A 13 -7.76 -11.88 -1.96
N GLY A 14 -7.58 -11.33 -3.19
CA GLY A 14 -8.10 -11.91 -4.43
C GLY A 14 -9.47 -11.42 -4.86
N GLU A 15 -10.00 -12.06 -5.88
CA GLU A 15 -11.28 -11.72 -6.49
C GLU A 15 -12.44 -12.50 -5.89
N LEU A 16 -13.56 -11.81 -5.65
CA LEU A 16 -14.83 -12.41 -5.27
C LEU A 16 -15.38 -13.26 -6.42
N GLN A 17 -15.62 -14.56 -6.15
CA GLN A 17 -16.04 -15.55 -7.15
C GLN A 17 -17.55 -15.77 -7.21
N ASN A 18 -18.28 -15.41 -6.17
CA ASN A 18 -19.71 -15.72 -6.04
C ASN A 18 -20.55 -14.51 -5.62
N SER A 19 -20.37 -13.40 -6.31
CA SER A 19 -21.11 -12.15 -6.03
C SER A 19 -22.63 -12.36 -6.07
N SER A 20 -23.14 -13.26 -6.92
CA SER A 20 -24.57 -13.61 -6.99
C SER A 20 -25.13 -14.17 -5.69
N ASP A 21 -24.31 -14.87 -4.89
CA ASP A 21 -24.75 -15.55 -3.66
C ASP A 21 -24.71 -14.62 -2.46
N VAL A 22 -23.83 -13.61 -2.49
CA VAL A 22 -23.48 -12.81 -1.30
C VAL A 22 -23.89 -11.34 -1.39
N LEU A 23 -24.09 -10.80 -2.60
CA LEU A 23 -24.54 -9.43 -2.83
C LEU A 23 -25.99 -9.43 -3.39
N ASN A 24 -26.77 -8.43 -3.00
CA ASN A 24 -28.07 -8.22 -3.61
C ASN A 24 -27.96 -7.64 -5.04
N ALA A 25 -29.07 -7.58 -5.77
CA ALA A 25 -29.08 -7.14 -7.17
C ALA A 25 -28.57 -5.70 -7.36
N VAL A 26 -28.88 -4.80 -6.41
CA VAL A 26 -28.46 -3.40 -6.46
C VAL A 26 -26.95 -3.29 -6.23
N GLN A 27 -26.42 -3.99 -5.24
CA GLN A 27 -24.98 -4.00 -4.93
C GLN A 27 -24.18 -4.60 -6.10
N ARG A 28 -24.66 -5.67 -6.73
CA ARG A 28 -24.02 -6.24 -7.92
C ARG A 28 -23.98 -5.24 -9.08
N LYS A 29 -25.10 -4.56 -9.34
CA LYS A 29 -25.16 -3.54 -10.39
C LYS A 29 -24.15 -2.41 -10.14
N ARG A 30 -24.12 -1.88 -8.90
CA ARG A 30 -23.15 -0.83 -8.51
C ARG A 30 -21.71 -1.31 -8.65
N LEU A 31 -21.39 -2.56 -8.28
CA LEU A 31 -20.06 -3.13 -8.45
C LEU A 31 -19.65 -3.21 -9.93
N GLU A 32 -20.55 -3.64 -10.81
CA GLU A 32 -20.27 -3.65 -12.26
C GLU A 32 -20.13 -2.26 -12.88
N GLU A 33 -20.84 -1.26 -12.35
CA GLU A 33 -20.64 0.14 -12.72
C GLU A 33 -19.27 0.66 -12.23
N ALA A 34 -18.88 0.34 -10.99
CA ALA A 34 -17.59 0.71 -10.43
C ALA A 34 -16.40 0.11 -11.19
N ARG A 35 -16.54 -1.09 -11.75
CA ARG A 35 -15.51 -1.71 -12.63
C ARG A 35 -15.23 -0.92 -13.92
N LYS A 36 -16.08 0.01 -14.27
CA LYS A 36 -15.98 0.84 -15.48
C LYS A 36 -15.76 2.32 -15.17
N SER A 37 -15.76 2.68 -13.89
CA SER A 37 -15.66 4.06 -13.43
C SER A 37 -14.23 4.39 -13.03
N ASP A 38 -13.75 5.55 -13.43
CA ASP A 38 -12.46 6.13 -13.01
C ASP A 38 -12.56 7.00 -11.74
N ILE A 39 -13.78 7.08 -11.17
CA ILE A 39 -14.06 7.71 -9.89
C ILE A 39 -14.73 6.70 -8.94
N PRO A 40 -14.60 6.84 -7.60
CA PRO A 40 -15.24 5.95 -6.65
C PRO A 40 -16.77 5.98 -6.75
N LEU A 41 -17.38 4.79 -6.81
CA LEU A 41 -18.83 4.58 -6.72
C LEU A 41 -19.14 3.69 -5.52
N MET A 42 -20.21 4.03 -4.78
CA MET A 42 -20.67 3.22 -3.66
C MET A 42 -21.23 1.89 -4.12
N VAL A 43 -20.70 0.80 -3.59
CA VAL A 43 -21.23 -0.57 -3.74
C VAL A 43 -22.17 -0.89 -2.57
N VAL A 44 -21.72 -0.60 -1.34
CA VAL A 44 -22.53 -0.67 -0.11
C VAL A 44 -22.54 0.71 0.52
N THR A 45 -23.72 1.30 0.64
CA THR A 45 -23.88 2.65 1.18
C THR A 45 -23.84 2.68 2.71
N GLN A 46 -23.63 3.86 3.29
CA GLN A 46 -23.69 4.07 4.73
C GLN A 46 -25.05 3.64 5.30
N THR A 47 -26.16 3.99 4.62
CA THR A 47 -27.51 3.61 5.04
C THR A 47 -27.69 2.09 5.10
N GLU A 48 -27.14 1.35 4.13
CA GLU A 48 -27.17 -0.12 4.13
C GLU A 48 -26.34 -0.70 5.28
N ALA A 49 -25.17 -0.13 5.58
CA ALA A 49 -24.34 -0.55 6.71
C ALA A 49 -25.03 -0.27 8.07
N GLU A 50 -25.64 0.90 8.24
CA GLU A 50 -26.38 1.26 9.45
C GLU A 50 -27.59 0.35 9.67
N ALA A 51 -28.32 -0.01 8.60
CA ALA A 51 -29.42 -0.99 8.68
C ALA A 51 -28.91 -2.36 9.15
N ALA A 52 -27.79 -2.83 8.64
CA ALA A 52 -27.18 -4.10 9.06
C ALA A 52 -26.73 -4.08 10.54
N GLU A 53 -26.25 -2.94 11.04
CA GLU A 53 -25.90 -2.79 12.45
C GLU A 53 -27.11 -2.94 13.41
N ILE A 54 -28.30 -2.52 12.94
CA ILE A 54 -29.56 -2.60 13.71
C ILE A 54 -30.16 -4.00 13.63
N GLU A 55 -30.27 -4.54 12.41
CA GLU A 55 -30.94 -5.83 12.18
C GLU A 55 -30.23 -7.04 12.80
N LYS A 56 -28.91 -7.11 12.74
CA LYS A 56 -28.04 -8.17 13.29
C LYS A 56 -28.50 -9.58 12.94
N LYS A 57 -28.45 -9.90 11.65
CA LYS A 57 -28.93 -11.21 11.13
C LYS A 57 -28.16 -12.39 11.75
N THR A 58 -28.87 -13.46 12.04
CA THR A 58 -28.34 -14.71 12.60
C THR A 58 -28.08 -15.79 11.54
N THR A 59 -28.65 -15.63 10.35
CA THR A 59 -28.34 -16.50 9.20
C THR A 59 -26.96 -16.24 8.68
N THR A 60 -26.37 -17.20 7.97
CA THR A 60 -25.02 -17.08 7.42
C THR A 60 -25.01 -17.10 5.90
N LYS A 61 -23.92 -16.59 5.31
CA LYS A 61 -23.59 -16.73 3.89
C LYS A 61 -22.08 -17.00 3.74
N THR A 62 -21.71 -17.69 2.66
CA THR A 62 -20.32 -18.07 2.39
C THR A 62 -19.79 -17.28 1.22
N TRP A 63 -18.77 -16.48 1.46
CA TRP A 63 -17.98 -15.75 0.46
C TRP A 63 -16.85 -16.62 -0.06
N ARG A 64 -16.61 -16.58 -1.37
CA ARG A 64 -15.54 -17.33 -2.02
C ARG A 64 -14.61 -16.37 -2.75
N PHE A 65 -13.32 -16.41 -2.43
CA PHE A 65 -12.29 -15.62 -3.06
C PHE A 65 -11.24 -16.52 -3.71
N LYS A 66 -10.59 -16.00 -4.76
CA LYS A 66 -9.49 -16.65 -5.47
C LYS A 66 -8.37 -15.67 -5.71
N ALA A 67 -7.15 -16.08 -5.37
CA ALA A 67 -5.92 -15.36 -5.65
C ALA A 67 -4.88 -16.31 -6.23
N THR A 68 -3.94 -15.77 -7.01
CA THR A 68 -2.81 -16.51 -7.58
C THR A 68 -1.53 -15.72 -7.37
N ASN A 69 -0.39 -16.41 -7.24
CA ASN A 69 0.92 -15.81 -7.03
C ASN A 69 0.98 -14.90 -5.80
N VAL A 70 0.42 -15.37 -4.70
CA VAL A 70 0.40 -14.68 -3.41
C VAL A 70 1.11 -15.51 -2.34
N ARG A 71 1.79 -14.83 -1.42
CA ARG A 71 2.49 -15.47 -0.29
C ARG A 71 1.57 -15.70 0.92
N ASP A 72 0.52 -14.90 1.02
CA ASP A 72 -0.39 -14.84 2.15
C ASP A 72 -1.84 -14.64 1.72
N PHE A 73 -2.77 -14.81 2.66
CA PHE A 73 -4.18 -14.52 2.47
C PHE A 73 -4.74 -13.87 3.74
N ALA A 74 -5.31 -12.68 3.60
CA ALA A 74 -5.98 -11.98 4.69
C ALA A 74 -7.42 -11.63 4.33
N PHE A 75 -8.24 -11.39 5.35
CA PHE A 75 -9.59 -10.89 5.17
C PHE A 75 -10.06 -10.04 6.34
N ALA A 76 -11.05 -9.20 6.08
CA ALA A 76 -11.80 -8.44 7.06
C ALA A 76 -13.30 -8.72 6.90
N SER A 77 -14.04 -8.70 8.01
CA SER A 77 -15.46 -8.99 8.06
C SER A 77 -16.18 -8.05 9.00
N SER A 78 -17.15 -7.31 8.49
CA SER A 78 -17.96 -6.42 9.34
C SER A 78 -19.34 -6.16 8.72
N ARG A 79 -20.36 -6.02 9.58
CA ARG A 79 -21.66 -5.46 9.17
C ARG A 79 -21.63 -3.96 9.03
N LYS A 80 -20.61 -3.30 9.59
CA LYS A 80 -20.42 -1.85 9.53
C LYS A 80 -19.78 -1.34 8.23
N PHE A 81 -19.32 -2.23 7.35
CA PHE A 81 -18.59 -1.80 6.16
C PHE A 81 -19.48 -1.09 5.16
N ILE A 82 -19.18 0.18 4.95
CA ILE A 82 -19.39 0.92 3.73
C ILE A 82 -18.34 0.42 2.75
N TRP A 83 -18.69 0.29 1.48
CA TRP A 83 -17.78 -0.18 0.44
C TRP A 83 -17.93 0.68 -0.79
N ASP A 84 -16.85 1.32 -1.20
CA ASP A 84 -16.77 1.99 -2.49
C ASP A 84 -15.64 1.41 -3.35
N ALA A 85 -15.73 1.63 -4.66
CA ALA A 85 -14.79 1.06 -5.62
C ALA A 85 -14.66 1.93 -6.88
N GLN A 86 -13.49 1.89 -7.50
CA GLN A 86 -13.24 2.45 -8.84
C GLN A 86 -12.27 1.57 -9.63
N ASN A 87 -12.25 1.73 -10.93
CA ASN A 87 -11.32 1.06 -11.81
C ASN A 87 -10.07 1.91 -12.07
N VAL A 88 -8.94 1.23 -12.26
CA VAL A 88 -7.69 1.80 -12.77
C VAL A 88 -7.15 0.91 -13.86
N SER A 89 -6.70 1.49 -14.98
CA SER A 89 -5.99 0.75 -16.02
C SER A 89 -4.49 0.87 -15.83
N VAL A 90 -3.80 -0.26 -15.73
CA VAL A 90 -2.33 -0.35 -15.63
C VAL A 90 -1.84 -1.44 -16.57
N GLY A 91 -0.89 -1.12 -17.46
CA GLY A 91 -0.35 -2.09 -18.43
C GLY A 91 -1.43 -2.75 -19.30
N GLY A 92 -2.50 -2.03 -19.59
CA GLY A 92 -3.65 -2.55 -20.36
C GLY A 92 -4.59 -3.48 -19.56
N LYS A 93 -4.35 -3.66 -18.27
CA LYS A 93 -5.20 -4.46 -17.37
C LYS A 93 -6.04 -3.58 -16.46
N SER A 94 -7.25 -4.04 -16.17
CA SER A 94 -8.16 -3.42 -15.20
C SER A 94 -7.82 -3.85 -13.79
N VAL A 95 -7.67 -2.90 -12.87
CA VAL A 95 -7.49 -3.13 -11.43
C VAL A 95 -8.64 -2.48 -10.70
N LEU A 96 -9.39 -3.24 -9.94
CA LEU A 96 -10.47 -2.71 -9.09
C LEU A 96 -9.90 -2.25 -7.75
N CYS A 97 -9.85 -0.94 -7.55
CA CYS A 97 -9.43 -0.31 -6.31
C CYS A 97 -10.63 -0.13 -5.39
N MET A 98 -10.53 -0.56 -4.14
CA MET A 98 -11.66 -0.59 -3.20
C MET A 98 -11.28 -0.11 -1.82
N SER A 99 -12.26 0.45 -1.10
CA SER A 99 -12.13 0.75 0.33
C SER A 99 -13.33 0.21 1.11
N PHE A 100 -13.03 -0.30 2.31
CA PHE A 100 -14.02 -0.82 3.25
C PHE A 100 -13.83 -0.13 4.61
N TYR A 101 -14.83 0.55 5.09
CA TYR A 101 -14.73 1.39 6.29
C TYR A 101 -16.08 1.56 6.99
N PRO A 102 -16.10 1.77 8.31
CA PRO A 102 -17.31 2.08 9.04
C PRO A 102 -17.68 3.58 8.89
N LYS A 103 -18.91 3.94 9.21
CA LYS A 103 -19.39 5.33 9.18
C LYS A 103 -18.52 6.29 10.01
N GLU A 104 -17.90 5.79 11.08
CA GLU A 104 -16.99 6.54 11.92
C GLU A 104 -15.70 6.99 11.19
N GLY A 105 -15.43 6.45 10.01
CA GLY A 105 -14.36 6.90 9.12
C GLY A 105 -14.75 8.09 8.24
N ASN A 106 -16.06 8.38 8.11
CA ASN A 106 -16.56 9.46 7.26
C ASN A 106 -16.51 10.83 7.97
N PRO A 107 -16.28 11.92 7.19
CA PRO A 107 -16.20 11.98 5.73
C PRO A 107 -14.81 11.70 5.15
N LEU A 108 -13.80 11.45 5.98
CA LEU A 108 -12.39 11.36 5.57
C LEU A 108 -12.14 10.20 4.60
N TRP A 109 -12.68 9.01 4.91
CA TRP A 109 -12.50 7.79 4.11
C TRP A 109 -13.19 7.87 2.75
N GLU A 110 -14.45 8.27 2.71
CA GLU A 110 -15.20 8.42 1.45
C GLU A 110 -14.57 9.45 0.50
N ARG A 111 -14.00 10.51 1.05
CA ARG A 111 -13.37 11.56 0.24
C ARG A 111 -12.08 11.10 -0.43
N TYR A 112 -11.28 10.26 0.23
CA TYR A 112 -9.89 10.07 -0.15
C TYR A 112 -9.44 8.61 -0.35
N SER A 113 -9.92 7.65 0.45
CA SER A 113 -9.28 6.34 0.54
C SER A 113 -9.15 5.63 -0.82
N THR A 114 -10.22 5.38 -1.53
CA THR A 114 -10.17 4.66 -2.82
C THR A 114 -9.42 5.43 -3.90
N LYS A 115 -9.47 6.76 -3.89
CA LYS A 115 -8.68 7.59 -4.79
C LYS A 115 -7.18 7.45 -4.53
N LEU A 116 -6.78 7.38 -3.24
CA LEU A 116 -5.39 7.14 -2.85
C LEU A 116 -4.92 5.74 -3.25
N VAL A 117 -5.75 4.72 -3.07
CA VAL A 117 -5.46 3.37 -3.56
C VAL A 117 -5.19 3.41 -5.07
N ALA A 118 -6.09 4.03 -5.84
CA ALA A 118 -5.97 4.14 -7.29
C ALA A 118 -4.73 4.91 -7.72
N HIS A 119 -4.43 6.04 -7.06
CA HIS A 119 -3.25 6.85 -7.31
C HIS A 119 -1.97 6.06 -7.02
N THR A 120 -1.91 5.37 -5.88
CA THR A 120 -0.75 4.57 -5.48
C THR A 120 -0.46 3.46 -6.50
N ILE A 121 -1.48 2.70 -6.92
CA ILE A 121 -1.33 1.66 -7.94
C ILE A 121 -0.77 2.23 -9.25
N LYS A 122 -1.26 3.38 -9.71
CA LYS A 122 -0.75 4.06 -10.90
C LYS A 122 0.71 4.49 -10.75
N THR A 123 1.01 5.18 -9.67
CA THR A 123 2.33 5.80 -9.47
C THR A 123 3.40 4.76 -9.20
N TYR A 124 3.14 3.78 -8.35
CA TYR A 124 4.07 2.67 -8.16
C TYR A 124 4.31 1.88 -9.44
N SER A 125 3.27 1.63 -10.24
CA SER A 125 3.44 0.95 -11.53
C SER A 125 4.31 1.75 -12.51
N LYS A 126 4.27 3.07 -12.45
CA LYS A 126 5.14 3.94 -13.26
C LYS A 126 6.63 3.76 -12.91
N TYR A 127 6.94 3.67 -11.61
CA TYR A 127 8.32 3.59 -11.11
C TYR A 127 8.87 2.17 -10.99
N THR A 128 8.01 1.15 -10.96
CA THR A 128 8.40 -0.24 -10.69
C THR A 128 7.96 -1.18 -11.81
N VAL A 129 6.90 -1.95 -11.60
CA VAL A 129 6.32 -2.90 -12.55
C VAL A 129 4.81 -2.64 -12.67
N ASP A 130 4.24 -2.98 -13.81
CA ASP A 130 2.79 -2.98 -13.93
C ASP A 130 2.17 -3.90 -12.88
N TYR A 131 1.22 -3.35 -12.11
CA TYR A 131 0.53 -4.09 -11.05
C TYR A 131 -0.15 -5.35 -11.60
N PRO A 132 0.24 -6.55 -11.15
CA PRO A 132 -0.21 -7.79 -11.78
C PRO A 132 -1.56 -8.29 -11.27
N TYR A 133 -2.02 -7.82 -10.11
CA TYR A 133 -3.19 -8.32 -9.43
C TYR A 133 -4.48 -7.62 -9.88
N PRO A 134 -5.64 -8.30 -9.78
CA PRO A 134 -6.91 -7.74 -10.27
C PRO A 134 -7.57 -6.73 -9.32
N VAL A 135 -7.15 -6.69 -8.06
CA VAL A 135 -7.74 -5.83 -7.03
C VAL A 135 -6.67 -5.20 -6.14
N ALA A 136 -6.98 -4.04 -5.55
CA ALA A 136 -6.20 -3.42 -4.48
C ALA A 136 -7.18 -2.81 -3.46
N ILE A 137 -7.02 -3.16 -2.18
CA ILE A 137 -8.03 -2.94 -1.16
C ILE A 137 -7.42 -2.25 0.06
N SER A 138 -8.05 -1.15 0.51
CA SER A 138 -7.78 -0.50 1.79
C SER A 138 -8.93 -0.75 2.76
N VAL A 139 -8.63 -1.30 3.93
CA VAL A 139 -9.61 -1.57 4.98
C VAL A 139 -9.33 -0.68 6.18
N HIS A 140 -10.35 -0.01 6.68
CA HIS A 140 -10.23 0.74 7.93
C HIS A 140 -10.02 -0.20 9.12
N SER A 141 -8.99 0.06 9.91
CA SER A 141 -8.73 -0.62 11.16
C SER A 141 -8.52 0.37 12.31
N LYS A 142 -8.56 -0.13 13.54
CA LYS A 142 -8.28 0.70 14.73
C LYS A 142 -6.79 1.09 14.79
N TRP A 143 -5.91 0.23 14.29
CA TRP A 143 -4.46 0.41 14.31
C TRP A 143 -3.98 0.90 12.96
N ILE A 144 -2.89 1.66 12.98
CA ILE A 144 -2.24 2.15 11.77
C ILE A 144 -1.41 1.05 11.14
N GLY A 145 -1.54 0.89 9.84
CA GLY A 145 -0.64 0.22 8.92
C GLY A 145 -0.41 -1.28 9.13
N MET A 146 -0.92 -2.09 8.20
CA MET A 146 -0.53 -3.50 8.01
C MET A 146 -0.87 -3.96 6.61
N GLU A 147 0.11 -4.50 5.94
CA GLU A 147 0.02 -4.98 4.58
C GLU A 147 -0.24 -6.49 4.48
N TYR A 148 -0.98 -6.87 3.43
CA TYR A 148 -1.13 -8.22 2.91
C TYR A 148 -1.31 -8.18 1.39
N PRO A 149 -1.13 -9.29 0.66
CA PRO A 149 -1.35 -9.28 -0.78
C PRO A 149 -2.75 -8.79 -1.15
N MET A 150 -2.83 -7.73 -1.95
CA MET A 150 -4.06 -7.09 -2.44
C MET A 150 -4.94 -6.43 -1.38
N ILE A 151 -4.68 -6.57 -0.10
CA ILE A 151 -5.47 -5.98 0.99
C ILE A 151 -4.55 -5.44 2.08
N CYS A 152 -4.80 -4.21 2.51
CA CYS A 152 -4.10 -3.59 3.62
C CYS A 152 -5.07 -3.00 4.64
N PHE A 153 -4.57 -2.79 5.85
CA PHE A 153 -5.33 -2.29 6.99
C PHE A 153 -4.75 -0.94 7.42
N ASN A 154 -5.60 0.09 7.45
CA ASN A 154 -5.16 1.46 7.67
C ASN A 154 -5.96 2.14 8.78
N GLY A 155 -5.27 2.88 9.62
CA GLY A 155 -5.90 3.76 10.60
C GLY A 155 -6.26 5.12 10.01
N GLY A 156 -6.84 5.95 10.86
CA GLY A 156 -7.25 7.32 10.54
C GLY A 156 -8.76 7.49 10.70
N ARG A 157 -9.14 8.38 11.60
CA ARG A 157 -10.55 8.74 11.83
C ARG A 157 -10.66 10.25 11.99
N PRO A 158 -11.75 10.86 11.50
CA PRO A 158 -12.12 12.19 11.94
C PRO A 158 -12.62 12.17 13.40
N GLU A 159 -12.81 13.32 13.96
CA GLU A 159 -13.54 13.50 15.22
C GLU A 159 -15.01 13.07 15.07
N GLU A 160 -15.73 12.90 16.19
CA GLU A 160 -17.13 12.45 16.18
C GLU A 160 -18.07 13.39 15.42
N ASP A 161 -17.75 14.68 15.34
CA ASP A 161 -18.48 15.68 14.56
C ASP A 161 -18.14 15.71 13.05
N GLY A 162 -17.21 14.83 12.64
CA GLY A 162 -16.73 14.72 11.25
C GLY A 162 -15.62 15.70 10.88
N THR A 163 -15.15 16.54 11.80
CA THR A 163 -14.00 17.40 11.57
C THR A 163 -12.69 16.62 11.67
N TYR A 164 -11.64 17.09 11.02
CA TYR A 164 -10.30 16.50 11.10
C TYR A 164 -9.23 17.56 10.85
N SER A 165 -8.10 17.39 11.50
CA SER A 165 -6.92 18.22 11.30
C SER A 165 -6.17 17.85 10.03
N GLU A 166 -5.30 18.76 9.55
CA GLU A 166 -4.35 18.45 8.47
C GLU A 166 -3.45 17.27 8.86
N GLY A 167 -3.06 17.16 10.13
CA GLY A 167 -2.25 16.05 10.62
C GLY A 167 -2.94 14.69 10.47
N GLU A 168 -4.22 14.60 10.78
CA GLU A 168 -5.03 13.38 10.59
C GLU A 168 -5.22 13.05 9.11
N LYS A 169 -5.49 14.05 8.30
CA LYS A 169 -5.64 13.91 6.86
C LYS A 169 -4.36 13.35 6.22
N TYR A 170 -3.23 14.01 6.40
CA TYR A 170 -1.95 13.57 5.86
C TYR A 170 -1.45 12.26 6.50
N GLY A 171 -1.76 12.03 7.77
CA GLY A 171 -1.48 10.76 8.44
C GLY A 171 -2.19 9.59 7.79
N MET A 172 -3.49 9.72 7.52
CA MET A 172 -4.27 8.71 6.80
C MET A 172 -3.80 8.55 5.36
N TRP A 173 -3.53 9.64 4.64
CA TRP A 173 -3.05 9.57 3.26
C TRP A 173 -1.72 8.83 3.18
N GLY A 174 -0.77 9.20 4.04
CA GLY A 174 0.55 8.58 4.07
C GLY A 174 0.49 7.08 4.39
N VAL A 175 -0.33 6.66 5.36
CA VAL A 175 -0.44 5.23 5.68
C VAL A 175 -1.12 4.45 4.54
N ILE A 176 -2.15 4.98 3.89
CA ILE A 176 -2.77 4.29 2.74
C ILE A 176 -1.79 4.13 1.58
N ILE A 177 -1.03 5.19 1.25
CA ILE A 177 -0.01 5.11 0.19
C ILE A 177 1.06 4.08 0.55
N HIS A 178 1.51 4.07 1.80
CA HIS A 178 2.52 3.13 2.30
C HIS A 178 2.04 1.68 2.21
N GLU A 179 0.90 1.37 2.83
CA GLU A 179 0.40 0.00 2.90
C GLU A 179 -0.04 -0.56 1.54
N VAL A 180 -0.62 0.27 0.67
CA VAL A 180 -0.89 -0.14 -0.72
C VAL A 180 0.40 -0.35 -1.49
N GLY A 181 1.43 0.46 -1.23
CA GLY A 181 2.76 0.34 -1.81
C GLY A 181 3.44 -1.00 -1.52
N HIS A 182 3.21 -1.58 -0.35
CA HIS A 182 3.71 -2.91 0.01
C HIS A 182 3.24 -4.04 -0.92
N ASN A 183 2.20 -3.84 -1.71
CA ASN A 183 1.89 -4.79 -2.79
C ASN A 183 3.07 -4.96 -3.76
N PHE A 184 3.92 -3.95 -3.91
CA PHE A 184 5.11 -3.99 -4.77
C PHE A 184 6.33 -4.50 -4.01
N PHE A 185 6.52 -4.05 -2.77
CA PHE A 185 7.57 -4.47 -1.83
C PHE A 185 6.94 -4.77 -0.46
N PRO A 186 6.87 -6.03 0.02
CA PRO A 186 7.53 -7.22 -0.50
C PRO A 186 6.60 -8.16 -1.30
N MET A 187 5.32 -7.83 -1.58
CA MET A 187 4.38 -8.81 -2.11
C MET A 187 4.70 -9.27 -3.54
N ILE A 188 5.11 -8.36 -4.43
CA ILE A 188 5.49 -8.68 -5.82
C ILE A 188 6.99 -8.96 -5.93
N ILE A 189 7.82 -8.10 -5.34
CA ILE A 189 9.27 -8.26 -5.27
C ILE A 189 9.57 -8.76 -3.86
N ASN A 190 9.61 -10.07 -3.70
CA ASN A 190 9.44 -10.77 -2.44
C ASN A 190 10.79 -11.00 -1.73
N SER A 191 11.36 -9.96 -1.15
CA SER A 191 12.57 -10.05 -0.33
C SER A 191 12.31 -10.74 1.02
N ASP A 192 13.38 -11.25 1.66
CA ASP A 192 13.34 -11.79 3.02
C ASP A 192 13.36 -10.66 4.05
N GLU A 193 12.18 -10.18 4.43
CA GLU A 193 11.99 -9.09 5.36
C GLU A 193 12.46 -9.39 6.79
N ARG A 194 12.54 -10.65 7.19
CA ARG A 194 13.09 -11.03 8.49
C ARG A 194 14.59 -10.81 8.59
N GLN A 195 15.29 -10.91 7.46
CA GLN A 195 16.72 -10.62 7.42
C GLN A 195 16.99 -9.17 7.05
N TRP A 196 16.30 -8.66 6.03
CA TRP A 196 16.58 -7.36 5.41
C TRP A 196 15.31 -6.51 5.29
N THR A 197 14.81 -6.01 6.43
CA THR A 197 13.59 -5.21 6.48
C THR A 197 13.67 -3.94 5.62
N TRP A 198 14.86 -3.43 5.32
CA TRP A 198 15.03 -2.25 4.47
C TRP A 198 14.62 -2.50 3.00
N MET A 199 14.65 -3.75 2.53
CA MET A 199 14.18 -4.11 1.18
C MET A 199 12.66 -4.15 1.08
N ASP A 200 11.99 -4.29 2.19
CA ASP A 200 10.56 -4.13 2.36
C ASP A 200 10.25 -2.65 2.62
N GLU A 201 10.49 -2.18 3.82
CA GLU A 201 10.11 -0.87 4.30
C GLU A 201 10.84 0.29 3.62
N GLY A 202 12.12 0.12 3.36
CA GLY A 202 12.96 1.18 2.79
C GLY A 202 12.68 1.41 1.31
N LEU A 203 12.58 0.36 0.49
CA LEU A 203 12.21 0.49 -0.92
C LEU A 203 10.80 1.06 -1.05
N ASN A 204 9.87 0.56 -0.22
CA ASN A 204 8.50 1.06 -0.17
C ASN A 204 8.45 2.55 0.23
N THR A 205 9.14 2.96 1.30
CA THR A 205 9.18 4.36 1.75
C THR A 205 9.76 5.30 0.68
N PHE A 206 10.75 4.85 -0.08
CA PHE A 206 11.29 5.63 -1.19
C PHE A 206 10.23 5.92 -2.26
N VAL A 207 9.50 4.90 -2.73
CA VAL A 207 8.45 5.09 -3.75
C VAL A 207 7.23 5.78 -3.16
N GLN A 208 6.92 5.57 -1.88
CA GLN A 208 5.90 6.35 -1.15
C GLN A 208 6.17 7.84 -1.24
N TYR A 209 7.40 8.29 -0.96
CA TYR A 209 7.77 9.71 -1.08
C TYR A 209 7.47 10.27 -2.48
N LEU A 210 7.85 9.55 -3.54
CA LEU A 210 7.54 9.97 -4.91
C LEU A 210 6.03 10.05 -5.15
N THR A 211 5.28 9.08 -4.64
CA THR A 211 3.84 9.00 -4.78
C THR A 211 3.12 10.13 -4.05
N GLU A 212 3.56 10.46 -2.85
CA GLU A 212 3.06 11.60 -2.06
C GLU A 212 3.24 12.93 -2.80
N GLN A 213 4.44 13.16 -3.38
CA GLN A 213 4.75 14.39 -4.13
C GLN A 213 4.00 14.47 -5.47
N GLU A 214 3.61 13.34 -6.08
CA GLU A 214 2.74 13.32 -7.26
C GLU A 214 1.24 13.45 -6.91
N TRP A 215 0.84 13.07 -5.70
CA TRP A 215 -0.53 13.27 -5.22
C TRP A 215 -0.83 14.75 -4.98
N GLU A 216 0.05 15.42 -4.25
CA GLU A 216 -0.07 16.84 -3.93
C GLU A 216 1.31 17.50 -3.91
N ARG A 217 1.49 18.55 -4.72
CA ARG A 217 2.75 19.29 -4.75
C ARG A 217 3.04 19.91 -3.39
N GLY A 218 4.21 19.57 -2.82
CA GLY A 218 4.61 20.04 -1.50
C GLY A 218 3.95 19.26 -0.35
N TYR A 219 3.49 18.04 -0.64
CA TYR A 219 3.03 17.12 0.39
C TYR A 219 4.02 17.06 1.57
N PRO A 220 3.55 17.18 2.83
CA PRO A 220 4.43 17.20 4.01
C PRO A 220 4.96 15.80 4.35
N SER A 221 5.76 15.23 3.44
CA SER A 221 6.34 13.89 3.61
C SER A 221 7.22 13.84 4.87
N ARG A 222 7.14 12.75 5.59
CA ARG A 222 7.90 12.54 6.83
C ARG A 222 9.28 11.94 6.59
N ARG A 223 9.52 11.38 5.40
CA ARG A 223 10.75 10.66 5.01
C ARG A 223 11.04 10.92 3.53
N GLY A 224 12.29 10.73 3.11
CA GLY A 224 12.72 10.85 1.72
C GLY A 224 13.88 11.83 1.53
N PRO A 225 13.68 13.16 1.62
CA PRO A 225 14.74 14.13 1.46
C PRO A 225 15.85 14.00 2.52
N ALA A 226 17.10 14.25 2.13
CA ALA A 226 18.27 14.06 2.98
C ALA A 226 18.23 14.84 4.31
N HIS A 227 17.66 16.05 4.32
CA HIS A 227 17.56 16.85 5.54
C HIS A 227 16.69 16.20 6.62
N MET A 228 15.75 15.32 6.27
CA MET A 228 14.83 14.69 7.22
C MET A 228 15.48 13.57 8.04
N ILE A 229 16.61 13.01 7.61
CA ILE A 229 17.37 12.00 8.37
C ILE A 229 18.54 12.63 9.16
N ALA A 230 18.80 13.93 9.00
CA ALA A 230 19.97 14.59 9.55
C ALA A 230 20.08 14.47 11.08
N ASP A 231 18.98 14.64 11.80
CA ASP A 231 18.99 14.55 13.27
C ASP A 231 19.34 13.13 13.74
N TYR A 232 18.81 12.09 13.07
CA TYR A 232 19.20 10.72 13.32
C TYR A 232 20.71 10.50 13.07
N MET A 233 21.23 10.98 11.94
CA MET A 233 22.64 10.81 11.58
C MET A 233 23.61 11.59 12.45
N ARG A 234 23.16 12.67 13.12
CA ARG A 234 23.93 13.44 14.11
C ARG A 234 23.84 12.90 15.54
N GLY A 235 22.94 11.94 15.76
CA GLY A 235 22.70 11.36 17.08
C GLY A 235 23.87 10.53 17.61
N ASP A 236 23.65 9.88 18.75
CA ASP A 236 24.66 8.99 19.37
C ASP A 236 24.95 7.81 18.43
N GLN A 237 26.18 7.76 17.95
CA GLN A 237 26.66 6.80 16.95
C GLN A 237 26.44 5.33 17.36
N LYS A 238 26.42 5.04 18.66
CA LYS A 238 26.16 3.67 19.15
C LYS A 238 24.74 3.17 18.89
N PHE A 239 23.79 4.07 18.58
CA PHE A 239 22.40 3.76 18.23
C PHE A 239 22.11 3.90 16.73
N ILE A 240 23.11 4.17 15.93
CA ILE A 240 23.01 4.18 14.46
C ILE A 240 23.45 2.81 13.97
N SER A 241 22.56 2.13 13.24
CA SER A 241 22.86 0.83 12.64
C SER A 241 23.11 0.96 11.14
N PRO A 242 24.02 0.16 10.56
CA PRO A 242 24.08 -0.02 9.11
C PRO A 242 22.72 -0.46 8.55
N ILE A 243 22.37 -0.05 7.33
CA ILE A 243 21.12 -0.48 6.66
C ILE A 243 21.03 -2.00 6.58
N MET A 244 22.17 -2.68 6.37
CA MET A 244 22.27 -4.14 6.26
C MET A 244 22.20 -4.90 7.59
N THR A 245 21.97 -4.21 8.71
CA THR A 245 21.77 -4.87 10.01
C THR A 245 20.55 -5.79 9.95
N ASN A 246 20.69 -6.98 10.51
CA ASN A 246 19.59 -7.94 10.62
C ASN A 246 18.39 -7.31 11.34
N SER A 247 17.20 -7.56 10.83
CA SER A 247 15.96 -6.93 11.29
C SER A 247 15.67 -7.07 12.79
N GLU A 248 16.10 -8.18 13.40
CA GLU A 248 15.92 -8.44 14.84
C GLU A 248 16.90 -7.67 15.74
N SER A 249 17.93 -7.04 15.16
CA SER A 249 19.03 -6.38 15.88
C SER A 249 19.12 -4.87 15.62
N ILE A 250 18.15 -4.30 14.89
CA ILE A 250 18.16 -2.87 14.52
C ILE A 250 17.78 -1.99 15.71
N PHE A 251 18.61 -0.98 15.97
CA PHE A 251 18.23 0.15 16.81
C PHE A 251 17.46 1.20 16.00
N GLN A 252 16.54 1.93 16.66
CA GLN A 252 15.74 2.99 16.03
C GLN A 252 15.08 2.52 14.71
N PHE A 253 14.29 1.47 14.80
CA PHE A 253 13.70 0.75 13.68
C PHE A 253 13.08 1.69 12.61
N GLY A 254 12.25 2.66 13.02
CA GLY A 254 11.62 3.61 12.10
C GLY A 254 12.60 4.46 11.29
N ASN A 255 13.75 4.82 11.87
CA ASN A 255 14.78 5.54 11.12
C ASN A 255 15.60 4.58 10.23
N ASN A 256 16.00 3.44 10.77
CA ASN A 256 16.94 2.56 10.08
C ASN A 256 16.31 1.69 9.00
N ALA A 257 15.10 1.17 9.22
CA ALA A 257 14.40 0.35 8.24
C ALA A 257 13.72 1.18 7.15
N TYR A 258 13.21 2.36 7.47
CA TYR A 258 12.38 3.22 6.60
C TYR A 258 13.17 4.44 6.09
N GLY A 259 13.51 5.37 6.99
CA GLY A 259 14.01 6.69 6.64
C GLY A 259 15.40 6.67 6.01
N LYS A 260 16.35 5.97 6.62
CA LYS A 260 17.75 5.92 6.16
C LYS A 260 17.88 5.29 4.76
N PRO A 261 17.31 4.10 4.47
CA PRO A 261 17.39 3.54 3.13
C PRO A 261 16.63 4.37 2.09
N ALA A 262 15.43 4.90 2.42
CA ALA A 262 14.71 5.78 1.50
C ALA A 262 15.49 7.06 1.17
N THR A 263 16.19 7.64 2.15
CA THR A 263 17.07 8.78 1.95
C THR A 263 18.28 8.42 1.07
N GLY A 264 18.90 7.27 1.29
CA GLY A 264 20.00 6.78 0.45
C GLY A 264 19.59 6.65 -1.02
N LEU A 265 18.45 6.06 -1.28
CA LEU A 265 17.89 5.93 -2.63
C LEU A 265 17.56 7.28 -3.26
N ASN A 266 17.04 8.21 -2.46
CA ASN A 266 16.76 9.57 -2.92
C ASN A 266 18.04 10.32 -3.28
N ILE A 267 19.11 10.16 -2.51
CA ILE A 267 20.44 10.73 -2.83
C ILE A 267 20.99 10.14 -4.13
N LEU A 268 20.88 8.82 -4.31
CA LEU A 268 21.28 8.17 -5.57
C LEU A 268 20.51 8.77 -6.76
N ARG A 269 19.20 8.93 -6.62
CA ARG A 269 18.32 9.44 -7.67
C ARG A 269 18.55 10.90 -7.99
N GLU A 270 18.65 11.76 -6.97
CA GLU A 270 18.67 13.22 -7.15
C GLU A 270 20.08 13.79 -7.36
N THR A 271 21.12 13.13 -6.83
CA THR A 271 22.46 13.70 -6.74
C THR A 271 23.52 12.89 -7.50
N ILE A 272 23.50 11.56 -7.38
CA ILE A 272 24.60 10.72 -7.88
C ILE A 272 24.36 10.26 -9.31
N MET A 273 23.22 9.63 -9.57
CA MET A 273 22.91 9.04 -10.88
C MET A 273 22.09 9.97 -11.78
N GLY A 274 21.27 10.85 -11.19
CA GLY A 274 20.23 11.59 -11.89
C GLY A 274 18.95 10.75 -12.06
N ARG A 275 17.81 11.45 -12.17
CA ARG A 275 16.49 10.82 -12.15
C ARG A 275 16.29 9.79 -13.26
N GLU A 276 16.64 10.11 -14.47
CA GLU A 276 16.40 9.25 -15.62
C GLU A 276 17.14 7.92 -15.51
N LEU A 277 18.44 7.96 -15.19
CA LEU A 277 19.26 6.77 -15.08
C LEU A 277 18.87 5.91 -13.87
N PHE A 278 18.63 6.56 -12.72
CA PHE A 278 18.18 5.86 -11.53
C PHE A 278 16.82 5.19 -11.77
N ASP A 279 15.83 5.91 -12.29
CA ASP A 279 14.49 5.38 -12.53
C ASP A 279 14.51 4.20 -13.51
N TYR A 280 15.35 4.28 -14.55
CA TYR A 280 15.59 3.16 -15.47
C TYR A 280 16.20 1.94 -14.77
N ALA A 281 17.25 2.12 -13.97
CA ALA A 281 17.92 1.03 -13.26
C ALA A 281 16.99 0.41 -12.21
N PHE A 282 16.27 1.22 -11.44
CA PHE A 282 15.33 0.77 -10.43
C PHE A 282 14.16 -0.01 -11.03
N LYS A 283 13.60 0.47 -12.13
CA LYS A 283 12.56 -0.24 -12.87
C LYS A 283 13.08 -1.57 -13.43
N THR A 284 14.31 -1.59 -13.95
CA THR A 284 14.97 -2.81 -14.44
C THR A 284 15.15 -3.84 -13.31
N TYR A 285 15.56 -3.41 -12.12
CA TYR A 285 15.57 -4.27 -10.93
C TYR A 285 14.20 -4.85 -10.65
N CYS A 286 13.16 -4.02 -10.60
CA CYS A 286 11.79 -4.46 -10.31
C CYS A 286 11.28 -5.48 -11.35
N GLU A 287 11.49 -5.24 -12.64
CA GLU A 287 11.08 -6.18 -13.70
C GLU A 287 11.87 -7.50 -13.65
N ARG A 288 13.16 -7.44 -13.36
CA ARG A 288 14.03 -8.63 -13.24
C ARG A 288 13.60 -9.54 -12.10
N TRP A 289 13.15 -8.94 -10.99
CA TRP A 289 12.84 -9.63 -9.75
C TRP A 289 11.35 -9.77 -9.43
N LYS A 290 10.49 -9.36 -10.32
CA LYS A 290 9.04 -9.57 -10.23
C LYS A 290 8.69 -11.03 -9.97
N LEU A 291 7.92 -11.28 -8.91
CA LEU A 291 7.51 -12.61 -8.42
C LEU A 291 8.69 -13.54 -8.08
N LYS A 292 9.81 -12.97 -7.67
CA LYS A 292 11.01 -13.68 -7.20
C LYS A 292 11.47 -13.14 -5.85
N HIS A 293 12.54 -13.71 -5.31
CA HIS A 293 13.06 -13.45 -3.96
C HIS A 293 14.47 -12.85 -4.02
N PRO A 294 14.65 -11.56 -4.30
CA PRO A 294 15.96 -10.94 -4.36
C PRO A 294 16.57 -10.77 -2.98
N SER A 295 17.88 -10.92 -2.92
CA SER A 295 18.73 -10.51 -1.81
C SER A 295 19.24 -9.08 -1.99
N PRO A 296 19.85 -8.43 -0.98
CA PRO A 296 20.52 -7.15 -1.15
C PRO A 296 21.57 -7.15 -2.26
N ALA A 297 22.36 -8.21 -2.39
CA ALA A 297 23.34 -8.36 -3.45
C ALA A 297 22.72 -8.34 -4.85
N ASP A 298 21.51 -8.88 -4.99
CA ASP A 298 20.77 -8.86 -6.26
C ASP A 298 20.25 -7.47 -6.60
N PHE A 299 19.87 -6.69 -5.58
CA PHE A 299 19.53 -5.30 -5.75
C PHE A 299 20.73 -4.49 -6.23
N PHE A 300 21.86 -4.56 -5.52
CA PHE A 300 23.07 -3.82 -5.85
C PHE A 300 23.57 -4.12 -7.26
N ARG A 301 23.71 -5.40 -7.60
CA ARG A 301 24.11 -5.82 -8.96
C ARG A 301 23.12 -5.37 -10.03
N SER A 302 21.82 -5.44 -9.76
CA SER A 302 20.83 -5.01 -10.75
C SER A 302 20.90 -3.53 -11.03
N MET A 303 21.16 -2.70 -10.00
CA MET A 303 21.33 -1.27 -10.16
C MET A 303 22.59 -0.94 -10.96
N GLU A 304 23.71 -1.59 -10.66
CA GLU A 304 24.98 -1.37 -11.36
C GLU A 304 24.95 -1.90 -12.80
N ASP A 305 24.45 -3.12 -13.02
CA ASP A 305 24.32 -3.72 -14.35
C ASP A 305 23.46 -2.85 -15.29
N ALA A 306 22.34 -2.35 -14.78
CA ALA A 306 21.41 -1.56 -15.59
C ALA A 306 21.91 -0.15 -15.87
N SER A 307 22.61 0.46 -14.92
CA SER A 307 23.11 1.84 -15.04
C SER A 307 24.50 1.94 -15.64
N ALA A 308 25.29 0.86 -15.63
CA ALA A 308 26.72 0.84 -15.93
C ALA A 308 27.53 1.82 -15.03
N VAL A 309 27.04 2.11 -13.83
CA VAL A 309 27.72 2.95 -12.82
C VAL A 309 28.26 2.06 -11.72
N ASP A 310 29.53 2.24 -11.37
CA ASP A 310 30.16 1.63 -10.19
C ASP A 310 29.64 2.34 -8.92
N LEU A 311 28.85 1.63 -8.12
CA LEU A 311 28.26 2.11 -6.88
C LEU A 311 28.82 1.41 -5.64
N ASP A 312 29.84 0.56 -5.76
CA ASP A 312 30.45 -0.19 -4.65
C ASP A 312 30.82 0.72 -3.48
N TRP A 313 31.40 1.90 -3.78
CA TRP A 313 31.75 2.90 -2.80
C TRP A 313 30.54 3.44 -2.01
N PHE A 314 29.39 3.52 -2.64
CA PHE A 314 28.14 4.00 -2.00
C PHE A 314 27.51 2.91 -1.12
N TRP A 315 27.50 1.67 -1.60
CA TRP A 315 26.92 0.57 -0.85
C TRP A 315 27.70 0.21 0.43
N ARG A 316 29.00 0.53 0.45
CA ARG A 316 29.90 0.23 1.57
C ARG A 316 30.07 1.39 2.56
N GLY A 317 29.63 2.59 2.23
CA GLY A 317 29.70 3.80 3.06
C GLY A 317 28.42 4.04 3.82
#